data_81fc6671efd75856eb0687d3300432be
#
_entry.id   81fc6671efd75856eb0687d3300432be
#
_cell.length_a   1.000
_cell.length_b   1.000
_cell.length_c   1.000
_cell.angle_alpha   90.00
_cell.angle_beta   90.00
_cell.angle_gamma   90.00
#
_symmetry.space_group_name_H-M   'P 1'
#
loop_
_entity.id
_entity.type
_entity.pdbx_description
1 polymer ?
#
loop_
_entity_poly.entity_id
_entity_poly.type
_entity_poly.pdbx_seq_one_letter_code
_entity_poly.pdbx_strand_id
1 'polypeptide(L)'
;MTDQLEDSYDVVVIGGGAAGLNGAMMLARSRRSVAVIDAGAPRNAPAAGIHGLLGHDGTPPAELLQRGRSEVRRYGGRVVAGEVNAIARDGHGFTVALADGRSTRARRLLATTGLVDVLPEVPGVRERWGRDVLHCPSCHGWEVRDRAVAILATGPQSVHQALLFRQLTDDVVLVAHSLSPDDEQAEQLVARGIRVVDGPAASLEITDDRLAGVRLGDDAVIGCDVVVVASRMVARAGFLDDLGLRAVEHPSGMGEHVPGDPTGRTDVAGVWVAGNVTDLSAQVGAAAAQGALAGAQINADLVMEETDRAVEARSSGAAHQHPEHADPTQFWEEFYGGDRKPWSGRPNQALVGELAGRPAPTGRALDLGCGAGADAIWLAEQGWDVTGLDISAAALDQAAVGARAAGVADRIRWVRHDLADGLPDGEWDLVVAAYLHSPVEFQREKVLRLATAAVAPGGTLIVTGHESHPSWHHDPPAQVTFPTADEVLASLDVEGWTVEQAGSVQVEVSSPDGVPGSRIDNVLRLRRGGGQPPR
;
A
#
# COMPACT_ATOMS: atom_id res chain seq x y z
N MET A 1 -12.87 -23.29 -0.80
CA MET A 1 -13.84 -22.17 -0.82
C MET A 1 -13.25 -21.05 -1.65
N THR A 2 -14.04 -20.40 -2.48
CA THR A 2 -13.67 -19.20 -3.23
C THR A 2 -14.22 -17.96 -2.51
N ASP A 3 -13.48 -16.86 -2.56
CA ASP A 3 -13.90 -15.61 -1.93
C ASP A 3 -14.86 -14.85 -2.85
N GLN A 4 -15.65 -13.93 -2.29
CA GLN A 4 -16.53 -13.07 -3.07
C GLN A 4 -15.71 -11.95 -3.71
N LEU A 5 -16.00 -11.62 -4.97
CA LEU A 5 -15.40 -10.49 -5.68
C LEU A 5 -16.04 -9.18 -5.20
N GLU A 6 -15.22 -8.22 -4.83
CA GLU A 6 -15.64 -6.87 -4.43
C GLU A 6 -15.63 -5.92 -5.65
N ASP A 7 -16.23 -4.73 -5.52
CA ASP A 7 -16.38 -3.78 -6.62
C ASP A 7 -15.05 -3.16 -7.07
N SER A 8 -14.06 -3.07 -6.17
CA SER A 8 -12.77 -2.46 -6.48
C SER A 8 -11.63 -2.94 -5.59
N TYR A 9 -10.41 -2.87 -6.14
CA TYR A 9 -9.16 -3.20 -5.45
C TYR A 9 -8.04 -2.23 -5.84
N ASP A 10 -7.02 -2.11 -4.99
CA ASP A 10 -5.76 -1.47 -5.40
C ASP A 10 -5.11 -2.27 -6.53
N VAL A 11 -5.09 -3.61 -6.40
CA VAL A 11 -4.46 -4.49 -7.39
C VAL A 11 -5.34 -5.71 -7.67
N VAL A 12 -5.54 -5.99 -8.96
CA VAL A 12 -6.06 -7.28 -9.40
C VAL A 12 -4.92 -8.09 -10.01
N VAL A 13 -4.71 -9.28 -9.45
CA VAL A 13 -3.76 -10.28 -9.94
C VAL A 13 -4.52 -11.32 -10.77
N ILE A 14 -4.12 -11.52 -12.01
CA ILE A 14 -4.78 -12.42 -12.95
C ILE A 14 -3.94 -13.68 -13.11
N GLY A 15 -4.43 -14.79 -12.55
CA GLY A 15 -3.73 -16.07 -12.45
C GLY A 15 -3.25 -16.39 -11.05
N GLY A 16 -3.73 -17.52 -10.49
CA GLY A 16 -3.41 -18.01 -9.15
C GLY A 16 -2.30 -19.07 -9.11
N GLY A 17 -1.31 -18.96 -10.01
CA GLY A 17 -0.09 -19.75 -10.01
C GLY A 17 0.95 -19.24 -8.99
N ALA A 18 2.15 -19.82 -8.99
CA ALA A 18 3.23 -19.45 -8.06
C ALA A 18 3.59 -17.96 -8.13
N ALA A 19 3.64 -17.37 -9.34
CA ALA A 19 3.91 -15.95 -9.53
C ALA A 19 2.79 -15.08 -8.94
N GLY A 20 1.53 -15.36 -9.30
CA GLY A 20 0.40 -14.55 -8.87
C GLY A 20 0.17 -14.59 -7.37
N LEU A 21 0.22 -15.78 -6.75
CA LEU A 21 0.04 -15.91 -5.31
C LEU A 21 1.16 -15.22 -4.52
N ASN A 22 2.42 -15.30 -5.01
CA ASN A 22 3.52 -14.63 -4.31
C ASN A 22 3.46 -13.11 -4.48
N GLY A 23 3.10 -12.59 -5.67
CA GLY A 23 2.85 -11.18 -5.89
C GLY A 23 1.70 -10.64 -5.03
N ALA A 24 0.59 -11.36 -4.99
CA ALA A 24 -0.56 -11.01 -4.16
C ALA A 24 -0.23 -11.02 -2.65
N MET A 25 0.57 -11.98 -2.20
CA MET A 25 1.03 -12.04 -0.81
C MET A 25 1.87 -10.81 -0.45
N MET A 26 2.82 -10.40 -1.30
CA MET A 26 3.65 -9.20 -1.08
C MET A 26 2.79 -7.94 -0.99
N LEU A 27 1.81 -7.79 -1.88
CA LEU A 27 0.87 -6.66 -1.88
C LEU A 27 -0.03 -6.66 -0.64
N ALA A 28 -0.62 -7.80 -0.28
CA ALA A 28 -1.47 -7.93 0.91
C ALA A 28 -0.69 -7.65 2.21
N ARG A 29 0.57 -8.09 2.32
CA ARG A 29 1.47 -7.74 3.44
C ARG A 29 1.80 -6.26 3.52
N SER A 30 1.75 -5.55 2.39
CA SER A 30 1.85 -4.08 2.31
C SER A 30 0.51 -3.37 2.55
N ARG A 31 -0.50 -4.09 3.05
CA ARG A 31 -1.86 -3.60 3.35
C ARG A 31 -2.62 -3.07 2.14
N ARG A 32 -2.27 -3.53 0.91
CA ARG A 32 -3.05 -3.23 -0.30
C ARG A 32 -4.28 -4.13 -0.37
N SER A 33 -5.39 -3.58 -0.85
CA SER A 33 -6.55 -4.39 -1.21
C SER A 33 -6.24 -5.16 -2.50
N VAL A 34 -6.28 -6.51 -2.44
CA VAL A 34 -5.83 -7.38 -3.53
C VAL A 34 -6.83 -8.49 -3.79
N ALA A 35 -7.17 -8.69 -5.06
CA ALA A 35 -7.85 -9.88 -5.53
C ALA A 35 -6.98 -10.69 -6.49
N VAL A 36 -6.88 -11.98 -6.28
CA VAL A 36 -6.36 -12.96 -7.24
C VAL A 36 -7.55 -13.59 -7.95
N ILE A 37 -7.64 -13.44 -9.26
CA ILE A 37 -8.65 -14.12 -10.09
C ILE A 37 -7.97 -15.31 -10.76
N ASP A 38 -8.44 -16.53 -10.46
CA ASP A 38 -7.80 -17.78 -10.86
C ASP A 38 -8.78 -18.70 -11.61
N ALA A 39 -8.45 -19.02 -12.86
CA ALA A 39 -9.21 -19.96 -13.69
C ALA A 39 -9.02 -21.44 -13.28
N GLY A 40 -8.10 -21.74 -12.35
CA GLY A 40 -7.94 -23.08 -11.79
C GLY A 40 -7.23 -24.09 -12.71
N ALA A 41 -6.53 -23.64 -13.76
CA ALA A 41 -5.87 -24.51 -14.75
C ALA A 41 -4.34 -24.27 -14.78
N PRO A 42 -3.59 -24.62 -13.72
CA PRO A 42 -2.14 -24.43 -13.70
C PRO A 42 -1.43 -25.37 -14.70
N ARG A 43 -0.40 -24.83 -15.37
CA ARG A 43 0.40 -25.56 -16.39
C ARG A 43 0.92 -26.90 -15.88
N ASN A 44 1.38 -26.94 -14.64
CA ASN A 44 2.00 -28.11 -14.02
C ASN A 44 1.01 -29.04 -13.29
N ALA A 45 -0.28 -28.88 -13.51
CA ALA A 45 -1.30 -29.76 -12.89
C ALA A 45 -1.08 -31.26 -13.10
N PRO A 46 -0.56 -31.72 -14.28
CA PRO A 46 -0.30 -33.14 -14.51
C PRO A 46 0.90 -33.71 -13.75
N ALA A 47 1.79 -32.84 -13.21
CA ALA A 47 3.00 -33.28 -12.53
C ALA A 47 2.68 -33.86 -11.13
N ALA A 48 3.39 -34.93 -10.74
CA ALA A 48 3.28 -35.54 -9.41
C ALA A 48 3.85 -34.64 -8.30
N GLY A 49 4.92 -33.89 -8.58
CA GLY A 49 5.60 -33.00 -7.66
C GLY A 49 6.21 -31.79 -8.37
N ILE A 50 6.51 -30.76 -7.62
CA ILE A 50 7.33 -29.63 -8.07
C ILE A 50 8.77 -29.86 -7.64
N HIS A 51 9.71 -29.39 -8.46
CA HIS A 51 11.14 -29.46 -8.15
C HIS A 51 11.81 -28.11 -8.31
N GLY A 52 12.99 -27.95 -7.68
CA GLY A 52 13.76 -26.71 -7.77
C GLY A 52 13.22 -25.54 -6.93
N LEU A 53 12.32 -25.79 -5.99
CA LEU A 53 11.90 -24.82 -4.97
C LEU A 53 12.37 -25.30 -3.59
N LEU A 54 13.39 -24.63 -3.03
CA LEU A 54 14.00 -24.99 -1.76
C LEU A 54 12.96 -25.11 -0.64
N GLY A 55 12.98 -26.22 0.08
CA GLY A 55 12.05 -26.52 1.17
C GLY A 55 10.69 -27.09 0.71
N HIS A 56 10.43 -27.18 -0.61
CA HIS A 56 9.19 -27.70 -1.19
C HIS A 56 9.42 -28.76 -2.27
N ASP A 57 10.62 -29.33 -2.34
CA ASP A 57 10.94 -30.35 -3.33
C ASP A 57 10.00 -31.57 -3.20
N GLY A 58 9.44 -32.03 -4.32
CA GLY A 58 8.48 -33.12 -4.37
C GLY A 58 7.06 -32.77 -3.91
N THR A 59 6.78 -31.55 -3.48
CA THR A 59 5.41 -31.14 -3.08
C THR A 59 4.46 -31.18 -4.28
N PRO A 60 3.26 -31.78 -4.17
CA PRO A 60 2.27 -31.74 -5.24
C PRO A 60 1.90 -30.30 -5.61
N PRO A 61 1.79 -29.98 -6.92
CA PRO A 61 1.46 -28.61 -7.38
C PRO A 61 0.20 -28.03 -6.72
N ALA A 62 -0.85 -28.83 -6.62
CA ALA A 62 -2.12 -28.41 -6.01
C ALA A 62 -1.97 -28.05 -4.53
N GLU A 63 -1.11 -28.76 -3.78
CA GLU A 63 -0.84 -28.46 -2.37
C GLU A 63 -0.08 -27.16 -2.19
N LEU A 64 0.96 -26.90 -3.01
CA LEU A 64 1.68 -25.63 -3.01
C LEU A 64 0.73 -24.46 -3.24
N LEU A 65 -0.14 -24.54 -4.25
CA LEU A 65 -1.09 -23.48 -4.56
C LEU A 65 -2.14 -23.30 -3.46
N GLN A 66 -2.57 -24.39 -2.81
CA GLN A 66 -3.48 -24.31 -1.67
C GLN A 66 -2.85 -23.58 -0.48
N ARG A 67 -1.58 -23.86 -0.17
CA ARG A 67 -0.83 -23.15 0.87
C ARG A 67 -0.72 -21.66 0.52
N GLY A 68 -0.32 -21.32 -0.71
CA GLY A 68 -0.20 -19.94 -1.16
C GLY A 68 -1.53 -19.17 -1.10
N ARG A 69 -2.66 -19.79 -1.49
CA ARG A 69 -4.00 -19.18 -1.33
C ARG A 69 -4.32 -18.89 0.14
N SER A 70 -3.96 -19.79 1.05
CA SER A 70 -4.16 -19.60 2.49
C SER A 70 -3.30 -18.47 3.04
N GLU A 71 -2.08 -18.31 2.54
CA GLU A 71 -1.16 -17.22 2.92
C GLU A 71 -1.66 -15.87 2.43
N VAL A 72 -2.14 -15.75 1.19
CA VAL A 72 -2.75 -14.52 0.67
C VAL A 72 -3.94 -14.10 1.54
N ARG A 73 -4.85 -15.04 1.89
CA ARG A 73 -6.01 -14.77 2.74
C ARG A 73 -5.63 -14.35 4.15
N ARG A 74 -4.56 -14.91 4.72
CA ARG A 74 -4.05 -14.53 6.06
C ARG A 74 -3.79 -13.04 6.19
N TYR A 75 -3.36 -12.39 5.10
CA TYR A 75 -3.09 -10.96 5.05
C TYR A 75 -4.24 -10.13 4.47
N GLY A 76 -5.44 -10.71 4.34
CA GLY A 76 -6.65 -10.02 3.87
C GLY A 76 -6.85 -10.00 2.36
N GLY A 77 -5.97 -10.61 1.57
CA GLY A 77 -6.17 -10.74 0.13
C GLY A 77 -7.30 -11.73 -0.20
N ARG A 78 -7.97 -11.53 -1.34
CA ARG A 78 -9.05 -12.39 -1.83
C ARG A 78 -8.53 -13.33 -2.92
N VAL A 79 -9.04 -14.55 -2.98
CA VAL A 79 -8.76 -15.50 -4.06
C VAL A 79 -10.09 -15.98 -4.64
N VAL A 80 -10.39 -15.46 -5.83
CA VAL A 80 -11.68 -15.63 -6.51
C VAL A 80 -11.50 -16.58 -7.68
N ALA A 81 -12.36 -17.60 -7.78
CA ALA A 81 -12.42 -18.46 -8.95
C ALA A 81 -13.12 -17.72 -10.10
N GLY A 82 -12.49 -17.73 -11.28
CA GLY A 82 -13.02 -17.09 -12.47
C GLY A 82 -11.96 -16.96 -13.56
N GLU A 83 -12.42 -16.71 -14.77
CA GLU A 83 -11.59 -16.47 -15.95
C GLU A 83 -11.79 -15.02 -16.40
N VAL A 84 -10.70 -14.25 -16.50
CA VAL A 84 -10.72 -12.90 -17.05
C VAL A 84 -10.75 -13.00 -18.58
N ASN A 85 -11.72 -12.36 -19.21
CA ASN A 85 -11.88 -12.37 -20.66
C ASN A 85 -11.64 -11.02 -21.33
N ALA A 86 -11.75 -9.90 -20.59
CA ALA A 86 -11.49 -8.56 -21.13
C ALA A 86 -11.05 -7.59 -20.04
N ILE A 87 -10.25 -6.61 -20.42
CA ILE A 87 -9.83 -5.49 -19.57
C ILE A 87 -9.95 -4.20 -20.37
N ALA A 88 -10.55 -3.19 -19.74
CA ALA A 88 -10.65 -1.85 -20.30
C ALA A 88 -10.04 -0.81 -19.37
N ARG A 89 -9.48 0.27 -19.92
CA ARG A 89 -9.10 1.44 -19.10
C ARG A 89 -10.35 2.16 -18.59
N ASP A 90 -10.31 2.54 -17.33
CA ASP A 90 -11.39 3.26 -16.65
C ASP A 90 -10.78 4.44 -15.86
N GLY A 91 -10.73 5.61 -16.49
CA GLY A 91 -10.11 6.79 -15.88
C GLY A 91 -8.65 6.55 -15.52
N HIS A 92 -8.35 6.51 -14.22
CA HIS A 92 -6.99 6.29 -13.69
C HIS A 92 -6.67 4.81 -13.40
N GLY A 93 -7.56 3.88 -13.77
CA GLY A 93 -7.43 2.45 -13.48
C GLY A 93 -7.94 1.57 -14.61
N PHE A 94 -8.46 0.41 -14.23
CA PHE A 94 -8.90 -0.64 -15.12
C PHE A 94 -10.21 -1.24 -14.64
N THR A 95 -11.09 -1.59 -15.57
CA THR A 95 -12.22 -2.48 -15.34
C THR A 95 -11.85 -3.87 -15.86
N VAL A 96 -11.92 -4.87 -14.99
CA VAL A 96 -11.60 -6.27 -15.27
C VAL A 96 -12.91 -7.06 -15.36
N ALA A 97 -13.22 -7.61 -16.53
CA ALA A 97 -14.41 -8.41 -16.78
C ALA A 97 -14.08 -9.92 -16.77
N LEU A 98 -14.95 -10.71 -16.14
CA LEU A 98 -14.87 -12.16 -16.09
C LEU A 98 -15.84 -12.79 -17.09
N ALA A 99 -15.51 -13.98 -17.56
CA ALA A 99 -16.32 -14.73 -18.52
C ALA A 99 -17.74 -15.08 -18.01
N ASP A 100 -17.96 -15.07 -16.71
CA ASP A 100 -19.26 -15.34 -16.07
C ASP A 100 -20.11 -14.07 -15.85
N GLY A 101 -19.68 -12.92 -16.37
CA GLY A 101 -20.40 -11.64 -16.31
C GLY A 101 -20.09 -10.80 -15.07
N ARG A 102 -19.31 -11.29 -14.10
CA ARG A 102 -18.82 -10.47 -13.00
C ARG A 102 -17.77 -9.48 -13.50
N SER A 103 -17.61 -8.36 -12.79
CA SER A 103 -16.54 -7.39 -13.06
C SER A 103 -16.06 -6.72 -11.77
N THR A 104 -14.86 -6.16 -11.81
CA THR A 104 -14.28 -5.37 -10.72
C THR A 104 -13.35 -4.31 -11.28
N ARG A 105 -13.09 -3.28 -10.49
CA ARG A 105 -12.12 -2.22 -10.83
C ARG A 105 -10.79 -2.45 -10.13
N ALA A 106 -9.71 -2.01 -10.77
CA ALA A 106 -8.36 -2.08 -10.22
C ALA A 106 -7.57 -0.81 -10.55
N ARG A 107 -6.75 -0.34 -9.61
CA ARG A 107 -5.78 0.73 -9.88
C ARG A 107 -4.59 0.20 -10.68
N ARG A 108 -4.17 -1.04 -10.39
CA ARG A 108 -3.04 -1.73 -11.05
C ARG A 108 -3.39 -3.17 -11.35
N LEU A 109 -2.68 -3.71 -12.34
CA LEU A 109 -2.84 -5.10 -12.78
C LEU A 109 -1.50 -5.85 -12.69
N LEU A 110 -1.57 -7.12 -12.27
CA LEU A 110 -0.47 -8.07 -12.36
C LEU A 110 -0.94 -9.31 -13.14
N ALA A 111 -0.52 -9.45 -14.39
CA ALA A 111 -0.86 -10.60 -15.21
C ALA A 111 0.17 -11.73 -14.98
N THR A 112 -0.31 -12.88 -14.51
CA THR A 112 0.47 -14.08 -14.16
C THR A 112 -0.20 -15.35 -14.67
N THR A 113 -0.86 -15.24 -15.80
CA THR A 113 -1.71 -16.28 -16.41
C THR A 113 -0.92 -17.47 -16.95
N GLY A 114 0.41 -17.33 -17.04
CA GLY A 114 1.28 -18.37 -17.56
C GLY A 114 1.10 -18.58 -19.06
N LEU A 115 1.33 -19.82 -19.50
CA LEU A 115 1.32 -20.19 -20.92
C LEU A 115 0.60 -21.52 -21.15
N VAL A 116 0.41 -21.85 -22.43
CA VAL A 116 -0.05 -23.15 -22.90
C VAL A 116 1.04 -23.79 -23.74
N ASP A 117 1.30 -25.09 -23.51
CA ASP A 117 2.18 -25.89 -24.34
C ASP A 117 1.39 -26.41 -25.57
N VAL A 118 1.73 -25.94 -26.76
CA VAL A 118 1.23 -26.48 -28.01
C VAL A 118 2.11 -27.68 -28.39
N LEU A 119 1.55 -28.86 -28.28
CA LEU A 119 2.25 -30.12 -28.51
C LEU A 119 2.25 -30.46 -30.01
N PRO A 120 3.29 -31.22 -30.45
CA PRO A 120 3.29 -31.74 -31.82
C PRO A 120 2.10 -32.69 -32.04
N GLU A 121 1.59 -32.68 -33.25
CA GLU A 121 0.44 -33.51 -33.68
C GLU A 121 0.89 -34.97 -33.99
N VAL A 122 1.42 -35.63 -32.96
CA VAL A 122 1.81 -37.04 -32.99
C VAL A 122 0.87 -37.82 -32.08
N PRO A 123 0.09 -38.78 -32.60
CA PRO A 123 -0.83 -39.62 -31.84
C PRO A 123 -0.13 -40.24 -30.62
N GLY A 124 -0.77 -40.09 -29.42
CA GLY A 124 -0.25 -40.56 -28.16
C GLY A 124 0.51 -39.48 -27.36
N VAL A 125 1.02 -38.42 -27.97
CA VAL A 125 1.79 -37.36 -27.24
C VAL A 125 0.91 -36.60 -26.24
N ARG A 126 -0.27 -36.17 -26.65
CA ARG A 126 -1.20 -35.41 -25.82
C ARG A 126 -1.72 -36.24 -24.64
N GLU A 127 -2.05 -37.50 -24.87
CA GLU A 127 -2.61 -38.44 -23.90
C GLU A 127 -1.57 -38.82 -22.82
N ARG A 128 -0.29 -38.71 -23.17
CA ARG A 128 0.84 -39.09 -22.29
C ARG A 128 1.58 -37.89 -21.70
N TRP A 129 1.16 -36.66 -22.04
CA TRP A 129 1.80 -35.43 -21.55
C TRP A 129 1.77 -35.33 -20.04
N GLY A 130 2.96 -35.10 -19.44
CA GLY A 130 3.14 -35.02 -17.99
C GLY A 130 3.26 -36.39 -17.30
N ARG A 131 3.25 -37.49 -18.04
CA ARG A 131 3.47 -38.86 -17.54
C ARG A 131 4.84 -39.41 -18.01
N ASP A 132 4.88 -39.86 -19.22
CA ASP A 132 6.10 -40.38 -19.92
C ASP A 132 6.39 -39.59 -21.21
N VAL A 133 5.59 -38.56 -21.51
CA VAL A 133 5.95 -37.51 -22.45
C VAL A 133 6.24 -36.23 -21.67
N LEU A 134 7.48 -35.74 -21.79
CA LEU A 134 8.05 -34.69 -20.96
C LEU A 134 8.59 -33.55 -21.82
N HIS A 135 8.92 -32.43 -21.18
CA HIS A 135 9.53 -31.27 -21.84
C HIS A 135 10.86 -30.86 -21.18
N CYS A 136 10.91 -30.81 -19.85
CA CYS A 136 11.96 -30.12 -19.10
C CYS A 136 12.83 -31.12 -18.34
N PRO A 137 14.13 -31.18 -18.59
CA PRO A 137 15.05 -32.08 -17.87
C PRO A 137 15.17 -31.71 -16.40
N SER A 138 15.13 -30.42 -16.05
CA SER A 138 15.25 -29.97 -14.66
C SER A 138 13.97 -30.18 -13.84
N CYS A 139 12.83 -30.39 -14.52
CA CYS A 139 11.53 -30.55 -13.84
C CYS A 139 11.20 -32.03 -13.57
N HIS A 140 11.63 -32.95 -14.48
CA HIS A 140 11.25 -34.36 -14.45
C HIS A 140 12.41 -35.30 -14.79
N GLY A 141 13.61 -34.79 -15.08
CA GLY A 141 14.70 -35.61 -15.56
C GLY A 141 15.23 -36.60 -14.51
N TRP A 142 15.18 -36.22 -13.23
CA TRP A 142 15.60 -37.11 -12.15
C TRP A 142 14.69 -38.35 -12.01
N GLU A 143 13.41 -38.19 -12.22
CA GLU A 143 12.38 -39.24 -12.13
C GLU A 143 12.51 -40.26 -13.24
N VAL A 144 13.13 -39.86 -14.36
CA VAL A 144 13.36 -40.72 -15.55
C VAL A 144 14.82 -41.04 -15.79
N ARG A 145 15.70 -40.80 -14.83
CA ARG A 145 17.11 -41.16 -14.93
C ARG A 145 17.29 -42.67 -15.17
N ASP A 146 18.34 -43.02 -15.88
CA ASP A 146 18.72 -44.40 -16.22
C ASP A 146 17.68 -45.14 -17.09
N ARG A 147 16.74 -44.42 -17.74
CA ARG A 147 15.75 -44.96 -18.66
C ARG A 147 16.12 -44.65 -20.11
N ALA A 148 15.53 -45.40 -21.04
CA ALA A 148 15.63 -45.12 -22.47
C ALA A 148 14.80 -43.89 -22.84
N VAL A 149 15.42 -42.83 -23.35
CA VAL A 149 14.81 -41.54 -23.67
C VAL A 149 14.90 -41.26 -25.17
N ALA A 150 13.73 -41.03 -25.81
CA ALA A 150 13.65 -40.54 -27.18
C ALA A 150 13.32 -39.06 -27.21
N ILE A 151 14.13 -38.24 -27.85
CA ILE A 151 13.89 -36.82 -28.06
C ILE A 151 13.27 -36.65 -29.45
N LEU A 152 12.04 -36.16 -29.54
CA LEU A 152 11.47 -35.80 -30.85
C LEU A 152 11.94 -34.40 -31.23
N ALA A 153 12.67 -34.28 -32.34
CA ALA A 153 13.14 -33.00 -32.85
C ALA A 153 11.99 -32.18 -33.46
N THR A 154 11.25 -31.49 -32.62
CA THR A 154 10.06 -30.68 -32.95
C THR A 154 10.34 -29.18 -32.92
N GLY A 155 11.48 -28.74 -32.43
CA GLY A 155 11.85 -27.34 -32.34
C GLY A 155 13.34 -27.10 -32.16
N PRO A 156 13.81 -25.86 -32.21
CA PRO A 156 15.23 -25.50 -32.18
C PRO A 156 15.96 -25.95 -30.90
N GLN A 157 15.22 -26.19 -29.81
CA GLN A 157 15.79 -26.64 -28.53
C GLN A 157 16.00 -28.15 -28.42
N SER A 158 15.57 -28.95 -29.42
CA SER A 158 15.57 -30.40 -29.31
C SER A 158 16.98 -31.02 -29.16
N VAL A 159 17.98 -30.48 -29.87
CA VAL A 159 19.37 -30.90 -29.71
C VAL A 159 19.90 -30.57 -28.30
N HIS A 160 19.64 -29.37 -27.82
CA HIS A 160 20.01 -28.96 -26.46
C HIS A 160 19.32 -29.85 -25.40
N GLN A 161 18.04 -30.18 -25.57
CA GLN A 161 17.33 -31.13 -24.70
C GLN A 161 18.01 -32.51 -24.71
N ALA A 162 18.39 -33.03 -25.87
CA ALA A 162 19.11 -34.31 -25.98
C ALA A 162 20.41 -34.30 -25.20
N LEU A 163 21.20 -33.23 -25.32
CA LEU A 163 22.46 -33.05 -24.59
C LEU A 163 22.27 -32.97 -23.06
N LEU A 164 21.20 -32.33 -22.60
CA LEU A 164 20.84 -32.25 -21.20
C LEU A 164 20.34 -33.58 -20.63
N PHE A 165 19.45 -34.30 -21.34
CA PHE A 165 19.00 -35.63 -20.92
C PHE A 165 20.12 -36.66 -20.91
N ARG A 166 21.15 -36.52 -21.77
CA ARG A 166 22.35 -37.36 -21.77
C ARG A 166 23.13 -37.30 -20.45
N GLN A 167 22.92 -36.28 -19.61
CA GLN A 167 23.48 -36.21 -18.25
C GLN A 167 22.76 -37.16 -17.28
N LEU A 168 21.50 -37.51 -17.59
CA LEU A 168 20.61 -38.27 -16.71
C LEU A 168 20.56 -39.77 -17.10
N THR A 169 20.86 -40.10 -18.35
CA THR A 169 20.86 -41.46 -18.87
C THR A 169 21.85 -41.61 -20.03
N ASP A 170 22.44 -42.79 -20.16
CA ASP A 170 23.30 -43.13 -21.29
C ASP A 170 22.49 -43.51 -22.56
N ASP A 171 21.23 -43.88 -22.43
CA ASP A 171 20.36 -44.31 -23.52
C ASP A 171 19.46 -43.16 -24.01
N VAL A 172 20.05 -42.33 -24.87
CA VAL A 172 19.35 -41.20 -25.51
C VAL A 172 19.39 -41.38 -27.02
N VAL A 173 18.21 -41.23 -27.66
CA VAL A 173 18.05 -41.17 -29.10
C VAL A 173 17.37 -39.89 -29.53
N LEU A 174 17.88 -39.20 -30.53
CA LEU A 174 17.20 -38.08 -31.18
C LEU A 174 16.49 -38.60 -32.44
N VAL A 175 15.18 -38.43 -32.51
CA VAL A 175 14.36 -38.71 -33.70
C VAL A 175 14.20 -37.39 -34.47
N ALA A 176 14.76 -37.34 -35.69
CA ALA A 176 14.69 -36.18 -36.59
C ALA A 176 13.29 -36.06 -37.22
N HIS A 177 12.28 -35.69 -36.39
CA HIS A 177 10.88 -35.68 -36.75
C HIS A 177 10.55 -34.56 -37.75
N SER A 178 10.71 -33.30 -37.35
CA SER A 178 10.43 -32.12 -38.18
C SER A 178 11.63 -31.18 -38.32
N LEU A 179 12.74 -31.50 -37.64
CA LEU A 179 13.97 -30.75 -37.64
C LEU A 179 15.14 -31.70 -37.65
N SER A 180 16.06 -31.55 -38.58
CA SER A 180 17.33 -32.27 -38.60
C SER A 180 18.46 -31.43 -37.98
N PRO A 181 19.35 -32.01 -37.18
CA PRO A 181 20.56 -31.32 -36.69
C PRO A 181 21.41 -30.80 -37.85
N ASP A 182 22.05 -29.67 -37.71
CA ASP A 182 23.13 -29.22 -38.59
C ASP A 182 24.41 -30.00 -38.30
N ASP A 183 25.47 -29.77 -39.12
CA ASP A 183 26.74 -30.54 -39.04
C ASP A 183 27.39 -30.39 -37.65
N GLU A 184 27.36 -29.21 -37.04
CA GLU A 184 27.95 -28.98 -35.72
C GLU A 184 27.13 -29.68 -34.62
N GLN A 185 25.83 -29.60 -34.69
CA GLN A 185 24.90 -30.28 -33.77
C GLN A 185 25.03 -31.80 -33.90
N ALA A 186 25.16 -32.30 -35.12
CA ALA A 186 25.35 -33.74 -35.38
C ALA A 186 26.67 -34.24 -34.76
N GLU A 187 27.77 -33.48 -34.90
CA GLU A 187 29.06 -33.80 -34.27
C GLU A 187 28.93 -33.80 -32.73
N GLN A 188 28.24 -32.81 -32.14
CA GLN A 188 28.00 -32.75 -30.69
C GLN A 188 27.24 -33.99 -30.19
N LEU A 189 26.19 -34.40 -30.89
CA LEU A 189 25.38 -35.58 -30.55
C LEU A 189 26.20 -36.85 -30.61
N VAL A 190 26.98 -37.05 -31.69
CA VAL A 190 27.87 -38.20 -31.85
C VAL A 190 28.94 -38.24 -30.76
N ALA A 191 29.58 -37.10 -30.48
CA ALA A 191 30.63 -37.01 -29.44
C ALA A 191 30.08 -37.34 -28.02
N ARG A 192 28.79 -37.15 -27.81
CA ARG A 192 28.09 -37.50 -26.56
C ARG A 192 27.45 -38.89 -26.60
N GLY A 193 27.63 -39.66 -27.68
CA GLY A 193 27.07 -41.00 -27.83
C GLY A 193 25.57 -41.04 -28.00
N ILE A 194 24.98 -39.93 -28.47
CA ILE A 194 23.55 -39.84 -28.75
C ILE A 194 23.31 -40.29 -30.19
N ARG A 195 22.46 -41.28 -30.36
CA ARG A 195 22.09 -41.80 -31.68
C ARG A 195 21.05 -40.86 -32.32
N VAL A 196 21.25 -40.52 -33.58
CA VAL A 196 20.28 -39.81 -34.40
C VAL A 196 19.58 -40.82 -35.32
N VAL A 197 18.26 -40.73 -35.38
CA VAL A 197 17.40 -41.55 -36.25
C VAL A 197 16.56 -40.64 -37.15
N ASP A 198 16.73 -40.81 -38.44
CA ASP A 198 15.98 -40.02 -39.42
C ASP A 198 14.56 -40.57 -39.60
N GLY A 199 13.63 -39.66 -39.87
CA GLY A 199 12.24 -39.97 -40.21
C GLY A 199 11.22 -39.40 -39.25
N PRO A 200 10.03 -39.07 -39.72
CA PRO A 200 8.97 -38.51 -38.90
C PRO A 200 8.41 -39.57 -37.95
N ALA A 201 8.16 -39.17 -36.70
CA ALA A 201 7.39 -39.96 -35.77
C ALA A 201 5.91 -40.01 -36.25
N ALA A 202 5.37 -41.22 -36.42
CA ALA A 202 4.01 -41.45 -36.82
C ALA A 202 3.05 -41.59 -35.64
N SER A 203 3.49 -42.24 -34.56
CA SER A 203 2.72 -42.38 -33.30
C SER A 203 3.61 -42.82 -32.14
N LEU A 204 3.11 -42.76 -30.93
CA LEU A 204 3.68 -43.43 -29.77
C LEU A 204 3.11 -44.84 -29.64
N GLU A 205 3.98 -45.81 -29.31
CA GLU A 205 3.63 -47.18 -28.99
C GLU A 205 3.34 -47.31 -27.49
N ILE A 206 2.13 -47.79 -27.17
CA ILE A 206 1.71 -47.95 -25.77
C ILE A 206 1.39 -49.42 -25.50
N THR A 207 1.99 -49.99 -24.47
CA THR A 207 1.73 -51.35 -24.02
C THR A 207 1.48 -51.34 -22.52
N ASP A 208 0.40 -51.97 -22.07
CA ASP A 208 0.01 -52.03 -20.64
C ASP A 208 0.02 -50.67 -19.93
N ASP A 209 -0.56 -49.65 -20.59
CA ASP A 209 -0.61 -48.25 -20.15
C ASP A 209 0.78 -47.61 -19.88
N ARG A 210 1.81 -48.09 -20.56
CA ARG A 210 3.18 -47.55 -20.51
C ARG A 210 3.67 -47.27 -21.92
N LEU A 211 4.52 -46.27 -22.05
CA LEU A 211 5.24 -46.00 -23.28
C LEU A 211 6.21 -47.16 -23.57
N ALA A 212 6.16 -47.69 -24.77
CA ALA A 212 7.05 -48.77 -25.27
C ALA A 212 7.99 -48.31 -26.39
N GLY A 213 7.65 -47.16 -27.03
CA GLY A 213 8.49 -46.66 -28.12
C GLY A 213 7.84 -45.58 -28.97
N VAL A 214 8.57 -45.16 -29.99
CA VAL A 214 8.11 -44.24 -31.04
C VAL A 214 8.09 -45.01 -32.36
N ARG A 215 6.92 -45.06 -33.01
CA ARG A 215 6.76 -45.61 -34.36
C ARG A 215 7.12 -44.53 -35.37
N LEU A 216 7.96 -44.86 -36.32
CA LEU A 216 8.32 -43.99 -37.45
C LEU A 216 7.40 -44.19 -38.66
N GLY A 217 7.49 -43.30 -39.64
CA GLY A 217 6.65 -43.32 -40.84
C GLY A 217 6.90 -44.53 -41.76
N ASP A 218 8.01 -45.24 -41.55
CA ASP A 218 8.36 -46.49 -42.26
C ASP A 218 8.04 -47.77 -41.45
N ASP A 219 7.19 -47.64 -40.43
CA ASP A 219 6.77 -48.66 -39.48
C ASP A 219 7.85 -49.17 -38.52
N ALA A 220 9.09 -48.68 -38.60
CA ALA A 220 10.10 -48.98 -37.60
C ALA A 220 9.73 -48.44 -36.20
N VAL A 221 10.05 -49.19 -35.14
CA VAL A 221 9.78 -48.77 -33.77
C VAL A 221 11.11 -48.55 -33.03
N ILE A 222 11.26 -47.36 -32.49
CA ILE A 222 12.36 -46.98 -31.60
C ILE A 222 11.88 -47.22 -30.17
N GLY A 223 12.41 -48.27 -29.53
CA GLY A 223 12.08 -48.57 -28.12
C GLY A 223 12.55 -47.48 -27.21
N CYS A 224 11.67 -46.99 -26.33
CA CYS A 224 11.99 -46.04 -25.27
C CYS A 224 10.93 -46.05 -24.17
N ASP A 225 11.32 -45.66 -22.97
CA ASP A 225 10.44 -45.53 -21.81
C ASP A 225 9.88 -44.11 -21.66
N VAL A 226 10.53 -43.12 -22.27
CA VAL A 226 10.25 -41.70 -22.14
C VAL A 226 10.40 -41.01 -23.50
N VAL A 227 9.46 -40.14 -23.83
CA VAL A 227 9.58 -39.24 -24.97
C VAL A 227 9.70 -37.79 -24.46
N VAL A 228 10.62 -37.06 -25.04
CA VAL A 228 10.78 -35.63 -24.78
C VAL A 228 10.44 -34.84 -26.04
N VAL A 229 9.64 -33.79 -25.86
CA VAL A 229 9.24 -32.92 -26.95
C VAL A 229 9.53 -31.46 -26.62
N ALA A 230 9.95 -30.69 -27.62
CA ALA A 230 9.96 -29.22 -27.52
C ALA A 230 8.59 -28.69 -27.91
N SER A 231 7.77 -28.37 -26.92
CA SER A 231 6.48 -27.71 -27.14
C SER A 231 6.67 -26.25 -27.59
N ARG A 232 5.79 -25.74 -28.45
CA ARG A 232 5.69 -24.29 -28.65
C ARG A 232 4.91 -23.69 -27.48
N MET A 233 5.52 -22.76 -26.77
CA MET A 233 4.94 -22.12 -25.60
C MET A 233 4.20 -20.86 -25.98
N VAL A 234 2.91 -20.75 -25.67
CA VAL A 234 2.06 -19.61 -26.03
C VAL A 234 1.51 -18.95 -24.77
N ALA A 235 1.85 -17.68 -24.57
CA ALA A 235 1.37 -16.91 -23.42
C ALA A 235 -0.15 -16.77 -23.43
N ARG A 236 -0.79 -16.92 -22.26
CA ARG A 236 -2.24 -16.69 -22.09
C ARG A 236 -2.48 -15.19 -21.86
N ALA A 237 -2.60 -14.40 -22.94
CA ALA A 237 -2.59 -12.95 -22.88
C ALA A 237 -3.70 -12.26 -23.68
N GLY A 238 -4.60 -12.97 -24.38
CA GLY A 238 -5.60 -12.39 -25.26
C GLY A 238 -6.51 -11.34 -24.59
N PHE A 239 -6.75 -11.44 -23.28
CA PHE A 239 -7.50 -10.46 -22.50
C PHE A 239 -6.78 -9.10 -22.33
N LEU A 240 -5.51 -9.00 -22.72
CA LEU A 240 -4.70 -7.77 -22.68
C LEU A 240 -4.71 -7.02 -24.03
N ASP A 241 -5.28 -7.60 -25.10
CA ASP A 241 -5.22 -7.05 -26.45
C ASP A 241 -5.85 -5.65 -26.56
N ASP A 242 -6.95 -5.42 -25.83
CA ASP A 242 -7.65 -4.13 -25.79
C ASP A 242 -6.83 -3.03 -25.08
N LEU A 243 -5.83 -3.41 -24.29
CA LEU A 243 -4.87 -2.50 -23.68
C LEU A 243 -3.66 -2.20 -24.60
N GLY A 244 -3.58 -2.86 -25.77
CA GLY A 244 -2.45 -2.78 -26.68
C GLY A 244 -1.27 -3.68 -26.28
N LEU A 245 -1.40 -4.52 -25.26
CA LEU A 245 -0.40 -5.50 -24.85
C LEU A 245 -0.69 -6.83 -25.54
N ARG A 246 0.18 -7.19 -26.47
CA ARG A 246 0.08 -8.46 -27.20
C ARG A 246 1.28 -9.35 -26.92
N ALA A 247 1.02 -10.65 -26.93
CA ALA A 247 2.11 -11.62 -26.97
C ALA A 247 2.87 -11.47 -28.30
N VAL A 248 4.19 -11.53 -28.22
CA VAL A 248 5.09 -11.48 -29.36
C VAL A 248 6.03 -12.70 -29.36
N GLU A 249 6.62 -13.02 -30.50
CA GLU A 249 7.59 -14.12 -30.60
C GLU A 249 8.77 -13.87 -29.64
N HIS A 250 9.08 -14.85 -28.82
CA HIS A 250 10.22 -14.76 -27.90
C HIS A 250 11.55 -14.92 -28.66
N PRO A 251 12.61 -14.13 -28.37
CA PRO A 251 13.89 -14.20 -29.07
C PRO A 251 14.55 -15.59 -29.13
N SER A 252 14.22 -16.49 -28.20
CA SER A 252 14.70 -17.87 -28.20
C SER A 252 14.05 -18.77 -29.27
N GLY A 253 12.97 -18.31 -29.93
CA GLY A 253 12.18 -19.13 -30.85
C GLY A 253 11.34 -20.23 -30.19
N MET A 254 11.23 -20.24 -28.85
CA MET A 254 10.44 -21.25 -28.12
C MET A 254 8.95 -20.99 -28.11
N GLY A 255 8.51 -19.80 -28.51
CA GLY A 255 7.10 -19.41 -28.52
C GLY A 255 6.86 -17.96 -28.26
N GLU A 256 5.68 -17.61 -27.72
CA GLU A 256 5.21 -16.24 -27.54
C GLU A 256 5.16 -15.84 -26.07
N HIS A 257 5.53 -14.60 -25.79
CA HIS A 257 5.51 -14.02 -24.46
C HIS A 257 4.98 -12.59 -24.47
N VAL A 258 4.50 -12.09 -23.33
CA VAL A 258 4.22 -10.68 -23.14
C VAL A 258 5.49 -9.98 -22.66
N PRO A 259 6.01 -8.98 -23.40
CA PRO A 259 7.22 -8.27 -22.99
C PRO A 259 7.02 -7.51 -21.68
N GLY A 260 8.05 -7.54 -20.83
CA GLY A 260 8.17 -6.74 -19.61
C GLY A 260 9.65 -6.48 -19.32
N ASP A 261 9.93 -5.44 -18.55
CA ASP A 261 11.27 -5.19 -18.06
C ASP A 261 11.68 -6.20 -16.96
N PRO A 262 12.92 -6.21 -16.46
CA PRO A 262 13.35 -7.14 -15.40
C PRO A 262 12.52 -7.07 -14.10
N THR A 263 11.74 -6.01 -13.88
CA THR A 263 10.83 -5.85 -12.75
C THR A 263 9.40 -6.30 -13.06
N GLY A 264 9.15 -6.72 -14.28
CA GLY A 264 7.86 -7.12 -14.80
C GLY A 264 6.98 -5.96 -15.31
N ARG A 265 7.48 -4.72 -15.33
CA ARG A 265 6.73 -3.57 -15.85
C ARG A 265 6.59 -3.66 -17.36
N THR A 266 5.37 -3.45 -17.88
CA THR A 266 5.10 -3.42 -19.32
C THR A 266 5.10 -1.97 -19.85
N ASP A 267 5.02 -1.82 -21.17
CA ASP A 267 4.87 -0.50 -21.81
C ASP A 267 3.51 0.15 -21.52
N VAL A 268 2.55 -0.58 -20.97
CA VAL A 268 1.26 -0.04 -20.54
C VAL A 268 1.33 0.34 -19.06
N ALA A 269 1.30 1.63 -18.78
CA ALA A 269 1.34 2.15 -17.41
C ALA A 269 0.25 1.49 -16.53
N GLY A 270 0.64 1.01 -15.36
CA GLY A 270 -0.25 0.34 -14.42
C GLY A 270 -0.41 -1.17 -14.63
N VAL A 271 0.30 -1.77 -15.59
CA VAL A 271 0.26 -3.21 -15.88
C VAL A 271 1.64 -3.84 -15.73
N TRP A 272 1.70 -4.92 -14.96
CA TRP A 272 2.89 -5.76 -14.77
C TRP A 272 2.61 -7.21 -15.19
N VAL A 273 3.68 -7.91 -15.54
CA VAL A 273 3.67 -9.34 -15.91
C VAL A 273 4.69 -10.09 -15.08
N ALA A 274 4.43 -11.36 -14.73
CA ALA A 274 5.38 -12.21 -14.04
C ALA A 274 5.11 -13.71 -14.30
N GLY A 275 6.16 -14.52 -14.19
CA GLY A 275 6.10 -15.97 -14.46
C GLY A 275 6.02 -16.28 -15.95
N ASN A 276 5.50 -17.46 -16.30
CA ASN A 276 5.58 -17.96 -17.66
C ASN A 276 4.82 -17.15 -18.73
N VAL A 277 3.99 -16.18 -18.37
CA VAL A 277 3.39 -15.28 -19.37
C VAL A 277 4.45 -14.36 -20.01
N THR A 278 5.56 -14.09 -19.32
CA THR A 278 6.68 -13.25 -19.79
C THR A 278 7.98 -13.99 -19.92
N ASP A 279 8.29 -14.93 -19.01
CA ASP A 279 9.52 -15.76 -19.04
C ASP A 279 9.12 -17.22 -19.29
N LEU A 280 9.29 -17.66 -20.54
CA LEU A 280 8.90 -19.01 -20.98
C LEU A 280 9.66 -20.12 -20.24
N SER A 281 10.86 -19.82 -19.74
CA SER A 281 11.76 -20.75 -19.06
C SER A 281 11.58 -20.80 -17.53
N ALA A 282 10.80 -19.89 -16.96
CA ALA A 282 10.66 -19.77 -15.51
C ALA A 282 10.11 -21.05 -14.87
N GLN A 283 10.91 -21.67 -14.02
CA GLN A 283 10.48 -22.74 -13.13
C GLN A 283 9.70 -22.15 -11.94
N VAL A 284 9.09 -22.99 -11.11
CA VAL A 284 8.23 -22.58 -10.01
C VAL A 284 8.89 -21.58 -9.06
N GLY A 285 10.17 -21.77 -8.71
CA GLY A 285 10.93 -20.87 -7.85
C GLY A 285 11.17 -19.50 -8.50
N ALA A 286 11.59 -19.48 -9.78
CA ALA A 286 11.80 -18.25 -10.55
C ALA A 286 10.48 -17.49 -10.74
N ALA A 287 9.41 -18.19 -11.12
CA ALA A 287 8.08 -17.59 -11.26
C ALA A 287 7.58 -16.94 -9.95
N ALA A 288 7.76 -17.62 -8.82
CA ALA A 288 7.42 -17.08 -7.50
C ALA A 288 8.23 -15.82 -7.16
N ALA A 289 9.54 -15.83 -7.43
CA ALA A 289 10.40 -14.67 -7.18
C ALA A 289 10.04 -13.48 -8.07
N GLN A 290 9.76 -13.70 -9.36
CA GLN A 290 9.29 -12.67 -10.28
C GLN A 290 7.96 -12.05 -9.81
N GLY A 291 7.02 -12.89 -9.36
CA GLY A 291 5.76 -12.40 -8.79
C GLY A 291 5.96 -11.52 -7.56
N ALA A 292 6.84 -11.93 -6.63
CA ALA A 292 7.18 -11.13 -5.46
C ALA A 292 7.80 -9.79 -5.83
N LEU A 293 8.74 -9.78 -6.78
CA LEU A 293 9.38 -8.55 -7.28
C LEU A 293 8.34 -7.61 -7.90
N ALA A 294 7.50 -8.12 -8.82
CA ALA A 294 6.45 -7.33 -9.44
C ALA A 294 5.46 -6.76 -8.40
N GLY A 295 5.06 -7.56 -7.40
CA GLY A 295 4.22 -7.08 -6.30
C GLY A 295 4.85 -5.94 -5.50
N ALA A 296 6.15 -6.01 -5.21
CA ALA A 296 6.88 -4.95 -4.52
C ALA A 296 6.96 -3.68 -5.39
N GLN A 297 7.21 -3.79 -6.70
CA GLN A 297 7.23 -2.68 -7.64
C GLN A 297 5.87 -2.01 -7.79
N ILE A 298 4.79 -2.78 -7.88
CA ILE A 298 3.42 -2.25 -7.90
C ILE A 298 3.13 -1.46 -6.63
N ASN A 299 3.52 -1.98 -5.45
CA ASN A 299 3.33 -1.23 -4.21
C ASN A 299 4.12 0.08 -4.19
N ALA A 300 5.37 0.08 -4.66
CA ALA A 300 6.18 1.30 -4.78
C ALA A 300 5.53 2.33 -5.71
N ASP A 301 5.02 1.90 -6.87
CA ASP A 301 4.31 2.74 -7.83
C ASP A 301 3.03 3.38 -7.23
N LEU A 302 2.25 2.59 -6.46
CA LEU A 302 1.08 3.10 -5.75
C LEU A 302 1.43 4.09 -4.64
N VAL A 303 2.52 3.86 -3.91
CA VAL A 303 3.02 4.79 -2.88
C VAL A 303 3.42 6.13 -3.50
N MET A 304 4.10 6.09 -4.65
CA MET A 304 4.48 7.33 -5.36
C MET A 304 3.24 8.08 -5.86
N GLU A 305 2.27 7.40 -6.47
CA GLU A 305 1.01 8.01 -6.90
C GLU A 305 0.26 8.67 -5.73
N GLU A 306 0.19 8.00 -4.58
CA GLU A 306 -0.46 8.52 -3.38
C GLU A 306 0.30 9.71 -2.79
N THR A 307 1.64 9.68 -2.84
CA THR A 307 2.50 10.77 -2.42
C THR A 307 2.32 11.99 -3.31
N ASP A 308 2.34 11.81 -4.64
CA ASP A 308 2.14 12.88 -5.61
C ASP A 308 0.77 13.54 -5.44
N ARG A 309 -0.29 12.75 -5.29
CA ARG A 309 -1.63 13.26 -4.98
C ARG A 309 -1.69 14.05 -3.66
N ALA A 310 -0.99 13.58 -2.63
CA ALA A 310 -0.94 14.29 -1.35
C ALA A 310 -0.18 15.62 -1.47
N VAL A 311 0.91 15.65 -2.25
CA VAL A 311 1.66 16.87 -2.57
C VAL A 311 0.82 17.83 -3.41
N GLU A 312 0.13 17.34 -4.45
CA GLU A 312 -0.79 18.14 -5.28
C GLU A 312 -1.96 18.69 -4.47
N ALA A 313 -2.59 17.86 -3.62
CA ALA A 313 -3.67 18.29 -2.74
C ALA A 313 -3.19 19.38 -1.77
N ARG A 314 -1.98 19.23 -1.22
CA ARG A 314 -1.35 20.25 -0.38
C ARG A 314 -1.04 21.52 -1.19
N SER A 315 -0.50 21.38 -2.40
CA SER A 315 -0.17 22.51 -3.29
C SER A 315 -1.44 23.18 -3.85
N SER A 316 -2.48 22.41 -4.18
CA SER A 316 -3.77 22.92 -4.66
C SER A 316 -4.57 23.55 -3.53
N GLY A 317 -4.52 23.00 -2.31
CA GLY A 317 -5.05 23.63 -1.11
C GLY A 317 -4.32 24.93 -0.78
N ALA A 318 -3.03 25.03 -1.06
CA ALA A 318 -2.25 26.26 -0.95
C ALA A 318 -2.49 27.23 -2.12
N ALA A 319 -2.88 26.74 -3.31
CA ALA A 319 -3.19 27.59 -4.47
C ALA A 319 -4.63 28.13 -4.47
N HIS A 320 -5.54 27.54 -3.66
CA HIS A 320 -6.95 27.98 -3.63
C HIS A 320 -7.29 28.96 -2.51
N GLN A 321 -6.38 29.15 -1.53
CA GLN A 321 -6.39 30.32 -0.61
C GLN A 321 -5.04 30.29 0.11
N HIS A 322 -4.22 31.34 0.01
CA HIS A 322 -3.33 31.67 1.11
C HIS A 322 -4.22 31.68 2.35
N PRO A 323 -4.00 30.85 3.38
CA PRO A 323 -4.85 30.89 4.58
C PRO A 323 -4.91 32.28 5.17
N GLU A 324 -3.92 33.13 4.91
CA GLU A 324 -3.87 34.56 5.26
C GLU A 324 -5.03 35.40 4.67
N HIS A 325 -5.71 34.94 3.62
CA HIS A 325 -6.81 35.66 2.96
C HIS A 325 -8.16 34.94 3.07
N ALA A 326 -8.25 33.79 3.76
CA ALA A 326 -9.51 33.13 4.04
C ALA A 326 -10.30 33.92 5.09
N ASP A 327 -11.63 34.00 4.94
CA ASP A 327 -12.50 34.52 5.99
C ASP A 327 -12.30 33.72 7.28
N PRO A 328 -11.85 34.33 8.40
CA PRO A 328 -11.55 33.60 9.61
C PRO A 328 -12.77 32.85 10.18
N THR A 329 -13.96 33.41 10.03
CA THR A 329 -15.19 32.78 10.52
C THR A 329 -15.50 31.51 9.75
N GLN A 330 -15.42 31.58 8.42
CA GLN A 330 -15.67 30.42 7.56
C GLN A 330 -14.64 29.32 7.81
N PHE A 331 -13.36 29.68 7.90
CA PHE A 331 -12.26 28.73 8.14
C PHE A 331 -12.46 27.94 9.44
N TRP A 332 -12.71 28.63 10.57
CA TRP A 332 -12.86 27.96 11.86
C TRP A 332 -14.19 27.21 11.98
N GLU A 333 -15.26 27.67 11.31
CA GLU A 333 -16.52 26.96 11.24
C GLU A 333 -16.38 25.61 10.50
N GLU A 334 -15.71 25.58 9.36
CA GLU A 334 -15.40 24.36 8.62
C GLU A 334 -14.46 23.44 9.39
N PHE A 335 -13.46 24.00 10.09
CA PHE A 335 -12.50 23.25 10.89
C PHE A 335 -13.16 22.46 12.03
N TYR A 336 -14.10 23.06 12.74
CA TYR A 336 -14.83 22.42 13.83
C TYR A 336 -16.09 21.67 13.37
N GLY A 337 -16.64 21.98 12.21
CA GLY A 337 -17.83 21.33 11.63
C GLY A 337 -17.59 19.94 11.04
N GLY A 338 -16.34 19.53 10.87
CA GLY A 338 -15.95 18.21 10.31
C GLY A 338 -16.02 17.06 11.32
N ASP A 339 -16.01 15.82 10.82
CA ASP A 339 -16.01 14.59 11.64
C ASP A 339 -14.72 14.37 12.46
N ARG A 340 -13.69 15.17 12.27
CA ARG A 340 -12.42 15.10 13.00
C ARG A 340 -12.55 15.81 14.35
N LYS A 341 -12.11 15.14 15.43
CA LYS A 341 -11.85 15.79 16.70
C LYS A 341 -10.44 16.41 16.65
N PRO A 342 -10.31 17.73 16.42
CA PRO A 342 -8.99 18.34 16.16
C PRO A 342 -8.10 18.39 17.42
N TRP A 343 -8.69 18.27 18.63
CA TRP A 343 -7.99 18.38 19.91
C TRP A 343 -8.28 17.20 20.84
N SER A 344 -7.40 17.02 21.83
CA SER A 344 -7.45 15.91 22.79
C SER A 344 -8.68 15.95 23.72
N GLY A 345 -9.37 17.07 23.82
CA GLY A 345 -10.44 17.32 24.80
C GLY A 345 -9.96 17.41 26.25
N ARG A 346 -8.65 17.47 26.48
CA ARG A 346 -8.05 17.67 27.80
C ARG A 346 -7.65 19.14 27.99
N PRO A 347 -7.71 19.66 29.23
CA PRO A 347 -7.26 21.02 29.53
C PRO A 347 -5.77 21.17 29.26
N ASN A 348 -5.35 22.40 28.95
CA ASN A 348 -3.96 22.75 28.75
C ASN A 348 -3.14 22.49 30.02
N GLN A 349 -2.11 21.63 29.89
CA GLN A 349 -1.30 21.20 31.03
C GLN A 349 -0.50 22.37 31.68
N ALA A 350 -0.08 23.36 30.88
CA ALA A 350 0.59 24.54 31.40
C ALA A 350 -0.38 25.39 32.22
N LEU A 351 -1.62 25.61 31.74
CA LEU A 351 -2.68 26.28 32.49
C LEU A 351 -2.98 25.56 33.80
N VAL A 352 -3.14 24.24 33.77
CA VAL A 352 -3.35 23.42 34.99
C VAL A 352 -2.21 23.57 35.96
N GLY A 353 -0.96 23.52 35.48
CA GLY A 353 0.23 23.70 36.31
C GLY A 353 0.31 25.08 36.98
N GLU A 354 -0.05 26.14 36.24
CA GLU A 354 -0.01 27.52 36.75
C GLU A 354 -1.07 27.82 37.82
N LEU A 355 -2.18 27.09 37.83
CA LEU A 355 -3.25 27.23 38.82
C LEU A 355 -3.20 26.16 39.93
N ALA A 356 -2.33 25.15 39.83
CA ALA A 356 -2.20 24.09 40.82
C ALA A 356 -1.79 24.63 42.20
N GLY A 357 -2.45 24.11 43.26
CA GLY A 357 -2.12 24.45 44.66
C GLY A 357 -2.59 25.84 45.12
N ARG A 358 -3.35 26.58 44.31
CA ARG A 358 -3.95 27.85 44.70
C ARG A 358 -5.29 27.61 45.42
N PRO A 359 -5.72 28.53 46.32
CA PRO A 359 -7.05 28.43 46.95
C PRO A 359 -8.14 28.40 45.89
N ALA A 360 -9.18 27.62 46.14
CA ALA A 360 -10.34 27.55 45.22
C ALA A 360 -10.85 28.95 44.92
N PRO A 361 -10.87 29.37 43.66
CA PRO A 361 -11.23 30.73 43.32
C PRO A 361 -12.73 30.92 43.38
N THR A 362 -13.14 32.05 43.86
CA THR A 362 -14.48 32.60 43.66
C THR A 362 -14.30 33.83 42.76
N GLY A 363 -14.56 33.70 41.44
CA GLY A 363 -14.34 34.82 40.53
C GLY A 363 -14.75 34.49 39.10
N ARG A 364 -14.64 35.49 38.26
CA ARG A 364 -14.99 35.41 36.83
C ARG A 364 -13.73 35.14 36.00
N ALA A 365 -13.83 34.12 35.13
CA ALA A 365 -12.78 33.80 34.18
C ALA A 365 -13.22 34.06 32.73
N LEU A 366 -12.31 34.52 31.90
CA LEU A 366 -12.51 34.73 30.46
C LEU A 366 -11.53 33.83 29.72
N ASP A 367 -12.05 32.97 28.84
CA ASP A 367 -11.26 32.08 27.98
C ASP A 367 -11.33 32.56 26.52
N LEU A 368 -10.23 33.04 25.98
CA LEU A 368 -10.13 33.66 24.65
C LEU A 368 -9.77 32.59 23.59
N GLY A 369 -10.66 32.39 22.59
CA GLY A 369 -10.50 31.34 21.60
C GLY A 369 -10.66 29.96 22.21
N CYS A 370 -11.74 29.75 22.97
CA CYS A 370 -11.93 28.58 23.80
C CYS A 370 -12.12 27.27 23.04
N GLY A 371 -12.30 27.30 21.70
CA GLY A 371 -12.50 26.14 20.87
C GLY A 371 -13.62 25.23 21.38
N ALA A 372 -13.36 23.91 21.46
CA ALA A 372 -14.28 22.92 22.01
C ALA A 372 -14.37 22.95 23.57
N GLY A 373 -13.83 23.98 24.22
CA GLY A 373 -14.11 24.32 25.61
C GLY A 373 -13.33 23.55 26.69
N ALA A 374 -12.26 22.85 26.37
CA ALA A 374 -11.55 22.00 27.34
C ALA A 374 -11.02 22.79 28.55
N ASP A 375 -10.41 23.97 28.34
CA ASP A 375 -9.88 24.82 29.39
C ASP A 375 -11.00 25.49 30.20
N ALA A 376 -12.04 26.01 29.52
CA ALA A 376 -13.21 26.60 30.16
C ALA A 376 -13.96 25.58 31.05
N ILE A 377 -14.16 24.36 30.58
CA ILE A 377 -14.80 23.28 31.34
C ILE A 377 -13.97 22.97 32.61
N TRP A 378 -12.66 22.79 32.45
CA TRP A 378 -11.78 22.53 33.58
C TRP A 378 -11.78 23.67 34.59
N LEU A 379 -11.74 24.93 34.15
CA LEU A 379 -11.85 26.11 35.04
C LEU A 379 -13.17 26.10 35.82
N ALA A 380 -14.28 25.76 35.17
CA ALA A 380 -15.58 25.67 35.83
C ALA A 380 -15.64 24.54 36.87
N GLU A 381 -14.98 23.39 36.60
CA GLU A 381 -14.79 22.31 37.58
C GLU A 381 -13.97 22.77 38.80
N GLN A 382 -13.02 23.71 38.61
CA GLN A 382 -12.26 24.32 39.69
C GLN A 382 -13.06 25.41 40.44
N GLY A 383 -14.27 25.75 40.01
CA GLY A 383 -15.16 26.68 40.69
C GLY A 383 -15.23 28.08 40.11
N TRP A 384 -14.61 28.36 38.96
CA TRP A 384 -14.74 29.63 38.25
C TRP A 384 -16.10 29.76 37.55
N ASP A 385 -16.63 31.02 37.46
CA ASP A 385 -17.69 31.37 36.55
C ASP A 385 -17.09 31.84 35.23
N VAL A 386 -17.16 31.01 34.21
CA VAL A 386 -16.37 31.14 32.97
C VAL A 386 -17.20 31.78 31.84
N THR A 387 -16.59 32.71 31.10
CA THR A 387 -17.08 33.12 29.79
C THR A 387 -16.08 32.59 28.73
N GLY A 388 -16.53 31.72 27.83
CA GLY A 388 -15.71 31.22 26.72
C GLY A 388 -16.09 31.94 25.43
N LEU A 389 -15.09 32.51 24.75
CA LEU A 389 -15.26 33.21 23.48
C LEU A 389 -14.63 32.37 22.36
N ASP A 390 -15.38 32.20 21.28
CA ASP A 390 -14.85 31.63 20.02
C ASP A 390 -15.64 32.21 18.83
N ILE A 391 -14.96 32.28 17.67
CA ILE A 391 -15.57 32.74 16.41
C ILE A 391 -16.49 31.69 15.79
N SER A 392 -16.21 30.37 16.04
CA SER A 392 -16.93 29.24 15.48
C SER A 392 -18.12 28.82 16.33
N ALA A 393 -19.33 28.82 15.73
CA ALA A 393 -20.52 28.27 16.37
C ALA A 393 -20.41 26.77 16.58
N ALA A 394 -19.80 26.03 15.62
CA ALA A 394 -19.58 24.59 15.72
C ALA A 394 -18.68 24.22 16.89
N ALA A 395 -17.63 25.02 17.18
CA ALA A 395 -16.78 24.86 18.35
C ALA A 395 -17.57 25.01 19.66
N LEU A 396 -18.36 26.09 19.77
CA LEU A 396 -19.16 26.37 20.95
C LEU A 396 -20.26 25.33 21.19
N ASP A 397 -20.85 24.77 20.15
CA ASP A 397 -21.82 23.67 20.26
C ASP A 397 -21.16 22.40 20.85
N GLN A 398 -19.95 22.06 20.40
CA GLN A 398 -19.17 20.97 20.99
C GLN A 398 -18.81 21.26 22.45
N ALA A 399 -18.38 22.48 22.76
CA ALA A 399 -18.06 22.92 24.11
C ALA A 399 -19.27 22.81 25.05
N ALA A 400 -20.46 23.23 24.59
CA ALA A 400 -21.68 23.12 25.37
C ALA A 400 -22.08 21.66 25.64
N VAL A 401 -21.82 20.73 24.70
CA VAL A 401 -22.03 19.28 24.92
C VAL A 401 -21.07 18.79 26.00
N GLY A 402 -19.78 19.13 25.92
CA GLY A 402 -18.76 18.77 26.90
C GLY A 402 -19.10 19.29 28.31
N ALA A 403 -19.49 20.54 28.43
CA ALA A 403 -19.87 21.16 29.71
C ALA A 403 -21.08 20.49 30.39
N ARG A 404 -22.08 20.08 29.60
CA ARG A 404 -23.19 19.27 30.12
C ARG A 404 -22.75 17.91 30.62
N ALA A 405 -21.86 17.24 29.89
CA ALA A 405 -21.32 15.94 30.26
C ALA A 405 -20.47 16.02 31.56
N ALA A 406 -19.74 17.12 31.77
CA ALA A 406 -18.95 17.40 32.96
C ALA A 406 -19.79 17.92 34.14
N GLY A 407 -21.09 18.26 33.94
CA GLY A 407 -21.97 18.76 35.00
C GLY A 407 -21.70 20.21 35.42
N VAL A 408 -21.05 21.02 34.57
CA VAL A 408 -20.65 22.42 34.85
C VAL A 408 -21.29 23.44 33.91
N ALA A 409 -22.29 23.03 33.15
CA ALA A 409 -22.92 23.87 32.14
C ALA A 409 -23.48 25.20 32.70
N ASP A 410 -23.97 25.22 33.95
CA ASP A 410 -24.52 26.40 34.63
C ASP A 410 -23.44 27.42 35.04
N ARG A 411 -22.16 27.04 35.00
CA ARG A 411 -21.03 27.90 35.31
C ARG A 411 -20.35 28.49 34.09
N ILE A 412 -20.77 28.11 32.87
CA ILE A 412 -20.08 28.54 31.66
C ILE A 412 -21.07 29.26 30.73
N ARG A 413 -20.68 30.45 30.33
CA ARG A 413 -21.34 31.22 29.28
C ARG A 413 -20.54 31.14 27.99
N TRP A 414 -21.10 30.52 26.96
CA TRP A 414 -20.50 30.46 25.62
C TRP A 414 -20.96 31.67 24.81
N VAL A 415 -20.02 32.39 24.20
CA VAL A 415 -20.30 33.60 23.42
C VAL A 415 -19.57 33.49 22.08
N ARG A 416 -20.35 33.47 20.98
CA ARG A 416 -19.77 33.59 19.65
C ARG A 416 -19.29 35.02 19.46
N HIS A 417 -17.97 35.18 19.25
CA HIS A 417 -17.35 36.50 19.16
C HIS A 417 -16.05 36.44 18.36
N ASP A 418 -15.87 37.37 17.42
CA ASP A 418 -14.60 37.59 16.75
C ASP A 418 -13.70 38.46 17.66
N LEU A 419 -12.57 37.90 18.08
CA LEU A 419 -11.62 38.63 18.94
C LEU A 419 -10.98 39.85 18.22
N ALA A 420 -11.03 39.90 16.88
CA ALA A 420 -10.59 41.05 16.11
C ALA A 420 -11.49 42.28 16.31
N ASP A 421 -12.76 42.09 16.63
CA ASP A 421 -13.75 43.17 16.91
C ASP A 421 -13.60 43.74 18.33
N GLY A 422 -12.71 43.18 19.15
CA GLY A 422 -12.51 43.58 20.55
C GLY A 422 -12.87 42.52 21.54
N LEU A 423 -13.05 42.87 22.81
CA LEU A 423 -13.54 41.98 23.86
C LEU A 423 -14.86 42.51 24.44
N PRO A 424 -15.74 41.63 24.97
CA PRO A 424 -16.93 42.07 25.67
C PRO A 424 -16.61 42.97 26.84
N ASP A 425 -17.52 43.95 27.13
CA ASP A 425 -17.38 44.82 28.29
C ASP A 425 -17.38 44.04 29.60
N GLY A 426 -16.42 44.34 30.46
CA GLY A 426 -16.30 43.72 31.78
C GLY A 426 -14.86 43.60 32.24
N GLU A 427 -14.72 43.23 33.50
CA GLU A 427 -13.42 42.89 34.12
C GLU A 427 -13.51 41.47 34.64
N TRP A 428 -12.37 40.72 34.51
CA TRP A 428 -12.27 39.32 34.93
C TRP A 428 -11.10 39.13 35.90
N ASP A 429 -11.32 38.28 36.90
CA ASP A 429 -10.28 37.92 37.87
C ASP A 429 -9.21 37.03 37.26
N LEU A 430 -9.58 36.30 36.19
CA LEU A 430 -8.67 35.48 35.38
C LEU A 430 -8.98 35.67 33.90
N VAL A 431 -7.98 35.97 33.09
CA VAL A 431 -8.06 35.92 31.63
C VAL A 431 -7.07 34.88 31.12
N VAL A 432 -7.54 33.97 30.27
CA VAL A 432 -6.74 32.91 29.67
C VAL A 432 -6.69 33.10 28.16
N ALA A 433 -5.50 33.01 27.60
CA ALA A 433 -5.24 33.02 26.17
C ALA A 433 -4.34 31.83 25.83
N ALA A 434 -4.94 30.65 25.60
CA ALA A 434 -4.22 29.41 25.36
C ALA A 434 -4.16 29.10 23.87
N TYR A 435 -2.96 28.94 23.33
CA TYR A 435 -2.68 28.57 21.93
C TYR A 435 -3.44 29.42 20.90
N LEU A 436 -3.54 30.73 21.13
CA LEU A 436 -4.08 31.68 20.17
C LEU A 436 -3.14 31.82 18.95
N HIS A 437 -3.06 30.74 18.17
CA HIS A 437 -2.38 30.66 16.88
C HIS A 437 -3.42 30.39 15.80
N SER A 438 -3.34 31.11 14.69
CA SER A 438 -4.28 30.96 13.57
C SER A 438 -3.53 30.86 12.25
N PRO A 439 -3.88 29.91 11.38
CA PRO A 439 -3.33 29.85 10.02
C PRO A 439 -3.99 30.88 9.08
N VAL A 440 -5.07 31.53 9.52
CA VAL A 440 -5.72 32.66 8.81
C VAL A 440 -5.38 33.95 9.50
N GLU A 441 -5.65 35.09 8.84
CA GLU A 441 -5.33 36.42 9.36
C GLU A 441 -5.88 36.60 10.78
N PHE A 442 -4.99 36.90 11.73
CA PHE A 442 -5.33 37.08 13.13
C PHE A 442 -4.38 38.06 13.82
N GLN A 443 -4.93 39.16 14.36
CA GLN A 443 -4.17 40.22 15.02
C GLN A 443 -3.83 39.84 16.47
N ARG A 444 -3.07 38.74 16.67
CA ARG A 444 -2.78 38.15 17.99
C ARG A 444 -2.29 39.18 19.01
N GLU A 445 -1.34 40.03 18.66
CA GLU A 445 -0.79 41.03 19.58
C GLU A 445 -1.82 42.06 20.02
N LYS A 446 -2.70 42.50 19.10
CA LYS A 446 -3.83 43.38 19.44
C LYS A 446 -4.77 42.71 20.44
N VAL A 447 -5.12 41.44 20.22
CA VAL A 447 -6.00 40.68 21.13
C VAL A 447 -5.36 40.50 22.50
N LEU A 448 -4.06 40.20 22.57
CA LEU A 448 -3.34 40.06 23.85
C LEU A 448 -3.26 41.39 24.61
N ARG A 449 -3.10 42.53 23.93
CA ARG A 449 -3.18 43.86 24.56
C ARG A 449 -4.59 44.13 25.08
N LEU A 450 -5.64 43.75 24.35
CA LEU A 450 -7.03 43.86 24.86
C LEU A 450 -7.25 42.94 26.06
N ALA A 451 -6.64 41.76 26.08
CA ALA A 451 -6.69 40.83 27.20
C ALA A 451 -6.11 41.45 28.49
N THR A 452 -5.01 42.22 28.41
CA THR A 452 -4.46 42.92 29.58
C THR A 452 -5.47 43.98 30.13
N ALA A 453 -6.18 44.69 29.26
CA ALA A 453 -7.15 45.67 29.67
C ALA A 453 -8.40 45.04 30.36
N ALA A 454 -8.75 43.80 29.99
CA ALA A 454 -9.88 43.06 30.52
C ALA A 454 -9.66 42.42 31.90
N VAL A 455 -8.42 42.36 32.41
CA VAL A 455 -8.13 41.80 33.73
C VAL A 455 -8.50 42.82 34.83
N ALA A 456 -9.21 42.40 35.85
CA ALA A 456 -9.56 43.21 37.02
C ALA A 456 -8.31 43.61 37.84
N PRO A 457 -8.34 44.74 38.59
CA PRO A 457 -7.29 45.04 39.54
C PRO A 457 -7.06 43.89 40.54
N GLY A 458 -5.83 43.39 40.61
CA GLY A 458 -5.46 42.20 41.39
C GLY A 458 -5.73 40.87 40.69
N GLY A 459 -6.30 40.87 39.47
CA GLY A 459 -6.56 39.70 38.65
C GLY A 459 -5.30 39.20 37.94
N THR A 460 -5.43 38.10 37.23
CA THR A 460 -4.32 37.37 36.59
C THR A 460 -4.60 37.19 35.07
N LEU A 461 -3.59 37.40 34.25
CA LEU A 461 -3.55 36.99 32.85
C LEU A 461 -2.62 35.77 32.71
N ILE A 462 -3.09 34.72 32.08
CA ILE A 462 -2.27 33.56 31.67
C ILE A 462 -2.28 33.48 30.16
N VAL A 463 -1.08 33.49 29.56
CA VAL A 463 -0.88 33.26 28.11
C VAL A 463 -0.01 32.03 27.94
N THR A 464 -0.47 31.10 27.14
CA THR A 464 0.32 29.93 26.72
C THR A 464 0.35 29.82 25.22
N GLY A 465 1.46 29.39 24.66
CA GLY A 465 1.60 29.25 23.21
C GLY A 465 2.73 28.30 22.83
N HIS A 466 2.77 27.91 21.56
CA HIS A 466 3.91 27.15 21.06
C HIS A 466 5.14 28.04 20.97
N GLU A 467 6.31 27.49 21.33
CA GLU A 467 7.63 28.07 21.15
C GLU A 467 8.51 27.18 20.25
N SER A 468 8.16 25.88 20.08
CA SER A 468 8.81 25.00 19.13
C SER A 468 7.79 24.11 18.40
N HIS A 469 8.23 23.53 17.28
CA HIS A 469 7.55 22.41 16.69
C HIS A 469 7.70 21.13 17.54
N PRO A 470 6.76 20.16 17.44
CA PRO A 470 6.93 18.84 18.08
C PRO A 470 8.18 18.12 17.58
N SER A 471 8.82 17.33 18.46
CA SER A 471 10.10 16.65 18.19
C SER A 471 10.08 15.64 17.02
N TRP A 472 8.90 15.20 16.58
CA TRP A 472 8.76 14.35 15.38
C TRP A 472 8.73 15.13 14.05
N HIS A 473 8.65 16.46 14.05
CA HIS A 473 8.79 17.30 12.86
C HIS A 473 10.26 17.55 12.56
N HIS A 474 10.88 16.64 11.80
CA HIS A 474 12.33 16.72 11.50
C HIS A 474 12.70 17.83 10.51
N ASP A 475 11.75 18.37 9.76
CA ASP A 475 11.94 19.46 8.81
C ASP A 475 10.71 20.40 8.80
N PRO A 476 10.57 21.25 9.85
CA PRO A 476 9.45 22.17 9.95
C PRO A 476 9.52 23.24 8.86
N PRO A 477 8.36 23.71 8.34
CA PRO A 477 8.35 24.79 7.35
C PRO A 477 9.06 26.02 7.89
N ALA A 478 10.07 26.52 7.18
CA ALA A 478 10.90 27.66 7.58
C ALA A 478 10.10 28.98 7.79
N GLN A 479 8.83 29.01 7.40
CA GLN A 479 7.96 30.18 7.48
C GLN A 479 7.11 30.26 8.76
N VAL A 480 7.07 29.23 9.59
CA VAL A 480 6.30 29.25 10.85
C VAL A 480 7.26 29.39 12.02
N THR A 481 7.38 30.60 12.53
CA THR A 481 8.11 30.90 13.77
C THR A 481 7.12 31.12 14.91
N PHE A 482 7.42 30.56 16.07
CA PHE A 482 6.67 30.80 17.29
C PHE A 482 7.41 31.77 18.19
N PRO A 483 6.72 32.76 18.81
CA PRO A 483 7.37 33.71 19.67
C PRO A 483 7.82 33.09 20.98
N THR A 484 8.95 33.52 21.51
CA THR A 484 9.42 33.20 22.87
C THR A 484 8.54 33.87 23.93
N ALA A 485 8.62 33.42 25.19
CA ALA A 485 7.93 34.07 26.30
C ALA A 485 8.33 35.54 26.42
N ASP A 486 9.60 35.89 26.22
CA ASP A 486 10.10 37.26 26.31
C ASP A 486 9.54 38.15 25.19
N GLU A 487 9.46 37.65 23.97
CA GLU A 487 8.86 38.38 22.85
C GLU A 487 7.37 38.63 23.06
N VAL A 488 6.63 37.61 23.59
CA VAL A 488 5.22 37.81 23.94
C VAL A 488 5.09 38.86 25.03
N LEU A 489 5.89 38.78 26.10
CA LEU A 489 5.87 39.75 27.21
C LEU A 489 6.18 41.18 26.71
N ALA A 490 7.16 41.35 25.84
CA ALA A 490 7.52 42.63 25.24
C ALA A 490 6.42 43.24 24.38
N SER A 491 5.50 42.42 23.84
CA SER A 491 4.37 42.89 23.01
C SER A 491 3.16 43.39 23.84
N LEU A 492 3.19 43.16 25.16
CA LEU A 492 2.11 43.52 26.08
C LEU A 492 2.33 44.89 26.75
N ASP A 493 1.23 45.58 27.07
CA ASP A 493 1.25 46.78 27.92
C ASP A 493 1.04 46.35 29.37
N VAL A 494 2.13 46.16 30.09
CA VAL A 494 2.16 45.61 31.45
C VAL A 494 2.79 46.57 32.48
N GLU A 495 2.69 47.88 32.25
CA GLU A 495 3.13 48.84 33.23
C GLU A 495 2.29 48.72 34.53
N GLY A 496 2.98 48.58 35.66
CA GLY A 496 2.32 48.36 36.96
C GLY A 496 1.84 46.90 37.24
N TRP A 497 2.23 45.94 36.37
CA TRP A 497 1.98 44.53 36.60
C TRP A 497 3.15 43.82 37.28
N THR A 498 2.86 42.70 37.92
CA THR A 498 3.88 41.77 38.43
C THR A 498 3.98 40.57 37.47
N VAL A 499 5.16 40.33 36.93
CA VAL A 499 5.46 39.11 36.18
C VAL A 499 5.71 38.00 37.20
N GLU A 500 4.76 37.11 37.38
CA GLU A 500 4.87 35.96 38.30
C GLU A 500 5.57 34.77 37.64
N GLN A 501 5.39 34.60 36.33
CA GLN A 501 6.02 33.58 35.49
C GLN A 501 6.25 34.13 34.10
N ALA A 502 7.41 33.93 33.53
CA ALA A 502 7.71 34.06 32.09
C ALA A 502 8.80 33.06 31.78
N GLY A 503 8.54 32.16 30.85
CA GLY A 503 9.52 31.14 30.46
C GLY A 503 8.95 30.03 29.59
N SER A 504 9.81 29.08 29.32
CA SER A 504 9.54 27.94 28.45
C SER A 504 9.30 26.68 29.27
N VAL A 505 8.33 25.88 28.88
CA VAL A 505 7.98 24.59 29.51
C VAL A 505 8.02 23.50 28.48
N GLN A 506 8.71 22.40 28.77
CA GLN A 506 8.64 21.20 27.92
C GLN A 506 7.38 20.42 28.25
N VAL A 507 6.57 20.16 27.23
CA VAL A 507 5.34 19.35 27.33
C VAL A 507 5.49 18.07 26.56
N GLU A 508 5.03 16.97 27.16
CA GLU A 508 4.93 15.69 26.49
C GLU A 508 3.71 15.69 25.56
N VAL A 509 3.92 15.31 24.33
CA VAL A 509 2.90 15.28 23.28
C VAL A 509 2.97 13.96 22.51
N SER A 510 1.90 13.62 21.83
CA SER A 510 1.88 12.45 20.92
C SER A 510 1.46 12.88 19.54
N SER A 511 2.08 12.30 18.50
CA SER A 511 1.66 12.50 17.13
C SER A 511 0.24 11.95 16.91
N PRO A 512 -0.44 12.32 15.82
CA PRO A 512 -1.74 11.74 15.46
C PRO A 512 -1.71 10.21 15.35
N ASP A 513 -0.54 9.63 15.03
CA ASP A 513 -0.31 8.18 14.94
C ASP A 513 0.11 7.54 16.26
N GLY A 514 0.09 8.32 17.36
CA GLY A 514 0.41 7.84 18.71
C GLY A 514 1.90 7.77 19.06
N VAL A 515 2.80 8.33 18.23
CA VAL A 515 4.24 8.38 18.54
C VAL A 515 4.48 9.40 19.62
N PRO A 516 5.08 9.03 20.78
CA PRO A 516 5.41 9.98 21.83
C PRO A 516 6.52 10.93 21.41
N GLY A 517 6.45 12.16 21.88
CA GLY A 517 7.41 13.20 21.62
C GLY A 517 7.28 14.35 22.60
N SER A 518 8.06 15.41 22.42
CA SER A 518 8.00 16.61 23.24
C SER A 518 7.93 17.87 22.39
N ARG A 519 7.47 18.95 22.98
CA ARG A 519 7.41 20.28 22.41
C ARG A 519 7.72 21.30 23.49
N ILE A 520 8.29 22.44 23.13
CA ILE A 520 8.46 23.57 24.01
C ILE A 520 7.31 24.54 23.82
N ASP A 521 6.64 24.89 24.91
CA ASP A 521 5.60 25.92 24.96
C ASP A 521 6.08 27.10 25.81
N ASN A 522 5.72 28.33 25.41
CA ASN A 522 5.89 29.52 26.23
C ASN A 522 4.74 29.66 27.23
N VAL A 523 5.05 30.13 28.43
CA VAL A 523 4.06 30.35 29.50
C VAL A 523 4.34 31.69 30.14
N LEU A 524 3.32 32.56 30.16
CA LEU A 524 3.34 33.78 30.92
C LEU A 524 2.22 33.79 31.96
N ARG A 525 2.51 34.22 33.19
CA ARG A 525 1.54 34.54 34.22
C ARG A 525 1.86 35.91 34.78
N LEU A 526 0.90 36.82 34.55
CA LEU A 526 1.03 38.22 34.88
C LEU A 526 -0.09 38.62 35.86
N ARG A 527 0.23 39.33 36.93
CA ARG A 527 -0.75 39.82 37.90
C ARG A 527 -0.89 41.33 37.81
N ARG A 528 -2.08 41.81 37.61
CA ARG A 528 -2.36 43.25 37.60
C ARG A 528 -2.26 43.82 39.00
N GLY A 529 -1.57 44.95 39.18
CA GLY A 529 -1.49 45.64 40.48
C GLY A 529 -2.89 45.98 41.06
N GLY A 530 -3.09 45.78 42.35
CA GLY A 530 -4.31 46.19 43.03
C GLY A 530 -4.32 47.72 43.12
N GLY A 531 -5.24 48.39 42.44
CA GLY A 531 -5.42 49.83 42.59
C GLY A 531 -5.67 50.18 44.06
N GLN A 532 -4.89 51.12 44.62
CA GLN A 532 -5.27 51.71 45.88
C GLN A 532 -6.59 52.49 45.70
N PRO A 533 -7.60 52.31 46.55
CA PRO A 533 -8.80 53.12 46.46
C PRO A 533 -8.43 54.62 46.54
N PRO A 534 -9.04 55.50 45.78
CA PRO A 534 -8.79 56.93 45.88
C PRO A 534 -9.11 57.38 47.30
N ARG A 535 -8.13 58.09 47.92
CA ARG A 535 -8.27 58.69 49.26
C ARG A 535 -9.31 59.81 49.27
#